data_5f6330321fe380d69ed6385262df86e6
#
_entry.id   5f6330321fe380d69ed6385262df86e6
#
_cell.length_a   1.000
_cell.length_b   1.000
_cell.length_c   1.000
_cell.angle_alpha   90.00
_cell.angle_beta   90.00
_cell.angle_gamma   90.00
#
_symmetry.space_group_name_H-M   'P 1'
#
loop_
_entity.id
_entity.type
_entity.pdbx_description
1 polymer ?
#
loop_
_entity_poly.entity_id
_entity_poly.type
_entity_poly.pdbx_seq_one_letter_code
_entity_poly.pdbx_strand_id
1 'polypeptide(L)'
;MKEFAIKENHLFVKAYHKVKRYVTDTVAVYVLKDLKAGRLRKENPQKEFLNRIGFTATTKLGHAVVRNRAKRVMRAAYRNIVSSKPIKTGNLLVITARDKIREADSDQVQRDMNRAFNKLELFK
;
A
#
# COMPACT_ATOMS: atom_id res chain seq x y z
N MET A 1 4.55 2.78 -14.04
CA MET A 1 4.99 3.34 -12.75
C MET A 1 5.87 2.35 -12.04
N LYS A 2 7.03 2.78 -11.58
CA LYS A 2 7.92 1.92 -10.80
C LYS A 2 7.72 2.18 -9.31
N GLU A 3 7.92 1.18 -8.51
CA GLU A 3 7.70 1.23 -7.08
C GLU A 3 8.83 0.54 -6.34
N PHE A 4 9.12 1.03 -5.14
CA PHE A 4 10.10 0.43 -4.26
C PHE A 4 9.40 -0.15 -3.04
N ALA A 5 9.77 -1.37 -2.66
CA ALA A 5 9.29 -1.96 -1.44
C ALA A 5 9.87 -1.21 -0.22
N ILE A 6 9.07 -1.09 0.82
CA ILE A 6 9.53 -0.53 2.09
C ILE A 6 10.27 -1.63 2.85
N LYS A 7 11.54 -1.40 3.14
CA LYS A 7 12.37 -2.38 3.83
C LYS A 7 12.82 -1.95 5.23
N GLU A 8 12.75 -0.65 5.52
CA GLU A 8 13.20 -0.13 6.80
C GLU A 8 12.05 -0.01 7.79
N ASN A 9 12.18 -0.64 8.95
CA ASN A 9 11.15 -0.63 9.99
C ASN A 9 10.77 0.78 10.44
N HIS A 10 11.74 1.69 10.52
CA HIS A 10 11.44 3.06 10.96
C HIS A 10 10.49 3.78 10.02
N LEU A 11 10.46 3.44 8.73
CA LEU A 11 9.51 4.01 7.78
C LEU A 11 8.10 3.49 8.01
N PHE A 12 7.95 2.21 8.38
CA PHE A 12 6.65 1.66 8.77
C PHE A 12 6.13 2.35 10.04
N VAL A 13 6.98 2.51 11.04
CA VAL A 13 6.60 3.21 12.28
C VAL A 13 6.18 4.64 11.98
N LYS A 14 6.93 5.34 11.15
CA LYS A 14 6.63 6.69 10.73
C LYS A 14 5.30 6.77 9.98
N ALA A 15 5.03 5.81 9.10
CA ALA A 15 3.77 5.72 8.37
C ALA A 15 2.58 5.49 9.31
N TYR A 16 2.75 4.82 10.44
CA TYR A 16 1.68 4.64 11.41
C TYR A 16 1.42 5.87 12.28
N HIS A 17 2.37 6.77 12.44
CA HIS A 17 2.26 7.92 13.36
C HIS A 17 1.90 9.25 12.69
N LYS A 18 2.28 9.46 11.44
CA LYS A 18 2.09 10.74 10.74
C LYS A 18 1.32 10.55 9.43
N VAL A 19 0.12 9.99 9.53
CA VAL A 19 -0.53 9.54 8.31
C VAL A 19 -1.93 10.07 8.13
N LYS A 20 -2.28 10.21 6.87
CA LYS A 20 -3.64 10.04 6.43
C LYS A 20 -3.90 8.55 6.34
N ARG A 21 -5.04 8.11 6.82
CA ARG A 21 -5.40 6.69 6.77
C ARG A 21 -6.86 6.49 6.47
N TYR A 22 -7.17 5.38 5.87
CA TYR A 22 -8.54 4.94 5.68
C TYR A 22 -8.60 3.45 5.94
N VAL A 23 -9.55 3.04 6.76
CA VAL A 23 -9.67 1.65 7.20
C VAL A 23 -10.94 1.06 6.61
N THR A 24 -10.80 -0.09 5.95
CA THR A 24 -11.94 -0.86 5.44
C THR A 24 -12.04 -2.19 6.18
N ASP A 25 -12.98 -3.04 5.80
CA ASP A 25 -13.13 -4.35 6.44
C ASP A 25 -11.93 -5.27 6.20
N THR A 26 -11.34 -5.22 5.01
CA THR A 26 -10.28 -6.15 4.63
C THR A 26 -8.88 -5.55 4.69
N VAL A 27 -8.74 -4.24 4.50
CA VAL A 27 -7.44 -3.58 4.47
C VAL A 27 -7.49 -2.22 5.16
N ALA A 28 -6.34 -1.81 5.69
CA ALA A 28 -6.12 -0.44 6.18
C ALA A 28 -5.02 0.17 5.32
N VAL A 29 -5.26 1.34 4.77
CA VAL A 29 -4.30 2.04 3.93
C VAL A 29 -3.79 3.27 4.66
N TYR A 30 -2.47 3.37 4.78
CA TYR A 30 -1.78 4.49 5.42
C TYR A 30 -0.94 5.21 4.37
N VAL A 31 -1.02 6.53 4.35
CA VAL A 31 -0.31 7.37 3.38
C VAL A 31 0.52 8.41 4.09
N LEU A 32 1.80 8.46 3.76
CA LEU A 32 2.70 9.49 4.21
C LEU A 32 3.50 10.01 3.02
N LYS A 33 3.72 11.30 2.95
CA LYS A 33 4.58 11.85 1.90
C LYS A 33 6.00 11.29 2.05
N ASP A 34 6.52 10.68 0.98
CA ASP A 34 7.86 10.10 1.00
C ASP A 34 8.91 11.18 0.72
N LEU A 35 9.59 11.61 1.77
CA LEU A 35 10.63 12.64 1.68
C LEU A 35 11.85 12.16 0.89
N LYS A 36 12.01 10.84 0.71
CA LYS A 36 13.11 10.27 -0.07
C LYS A 36 12.81 10.17 -1.56
N ALA A 37 11.58 10.40 -1.99
CA ALA A 37 11.22 10.28 -3.40
C ALA A 37 12.03 11.22 -4.29
N GLY A 38 12.22 12.46 -3.87
CA GLY A 38 13.04 13.43 -4.59
C GLY A 38 14.50 13.03 -4.67
N ARG A 39 15.04 12.44 -3.61
CA ARG A 39 16.41 11.95 -3.58
C ARG A 39 16.61 10.78 -4.55
N LEU A 40 15.68 9.85 -4.57
CA LEU A 40 15.71 8.72 -5.51
C LEU A 40 15.67 9.21 -6.96
N ARG A 41 14.89 10.24 -7.23
CA ARG A 41 14.84 10.85 -8.55
C ARG A 41 16.15 11.53 -8.95
N LYS A 42 16.84 12.19 -8.01
CA LYS A 42 18.15 12.80 -8.26
C LYS A 42 19.20 11.78 -8.65
N GLU A 43 19.17 10.61 -8.03
CA GLU A 43 20.08 9.51 -8.34
C GLU A 43 19.80 8.91 -9.72
N ASN A 44 18.55 9.01 -10.19
CA ASN A 44 18.11 8.48 -11.47
C ASN A 44 17.20 9.51 -12.17
N PRO A 45 17.77 10.57 -12.76
CA PRO A 45 16.96 11.66 -13.31
C PRO A 45 16.05 11.25 -14.46
N GLN A 46 16.30 10.10 -15.06
CA GLN A 46 15.46 9.55 -16.13
C GLN A 46 14.17 8.90 -15.62
N LYS A 47 14.05 8.69 -14.30
CA LYS A 47 12.90 8.04 -13.69
C LYS A 47 11.94 9.07 -13.12
N GLU A 48 10.65 8.78 -13.21
CA GLU A 48 9.60 9.56 -12.58
C GLU A 48 9.65 9.40 -11.06
N PHE A 49 8.94 10.29 -10.33
CA PHE A 49 8.70 10.09 -8.91
C PHE A 49 8.01 8.76 -8.69
N LEU A 50 8.50 8.01 -7.71
CA LEU A 50 8.02 6.67 -7.42
C LEU A 50 7.34 6.65 -6.06
N ASN A 51 6.36 5.76 -5.92
CA ASN A 51 5.80 5.44 -4.62
C ASN A 51 6.63 4.33 -3.99
N ARG A 52 6.82 4.44 -2.68
CA ARG A 52 7.34 3.32 -1.89
C ARG A 52 6.15 2.66 -1.24
N ILE A 53 6.05 1.33 -1.39
CA ILE A 53 4.88 0.61 -0.92
C ILE A 53 5.27 -0.63 -0.12
N GLY A 54 4.55 -0.86 0.97
CA GLY A 54 4.69 -2.04 1.79
C GLY A 54 3.35 -2.69 2.05
N PHE A 55 3.31 -4.00 1.99
CA PHE A 55 2.15 -4.81 2.35
C PHE A 55 2.46 -5.56 3.62
N THR A 56 1.63 -5.41 4.65
CA THR A 56 1.87 -6.03 5.94
C THR A 56 0.72 -6.94 6.35
N ALA A 57 1.06 -8.01 7.03
CA ALA A 57 0.08 -8.90 7.66
C ALA A 57 0.68 -9.38 8.98
N THR A 58 0.00 -9.12 10.09
CA THR A 58 0.51 -9.44 11.41
C THR A 58 0.28 -10.90 11.78
N THR A 59 0.99 -11.38 12.81
CA THR A 59 0.81 -12.73 13.33
C THR A 59 -0.60 -12.99 13.87
N LYS A 60 -1.32 -11.93 14.24
CA LYS A 60 -2.72 -12.03 14.68
C LYS A 60 -3.64 -12.52 13.57
N LEU A 61 -3.26 -12.32 12.31
CA LEU A 61 -4.05 -12.77 11.17
C LEU A 61 -4.05 -14.30 11.05
N GLY A 62 -2.96 -14.95 11.41
CA GLY A 62 -2.79 -16.39 11.32
C GLY A 62 -1.36 -16.79 11.02
N HIS A 63 -1.18 -18.06 10.64
CA HIS A 63 0.13 -18.60 10.30
C HIS A 63 0.68 -18.02 9.00
N ALA A 64 1.94 -18.31 8.71
CA ALA A 64 2.67 -17.75 7.56
C ALA A 64 1.92 -17.96 6.23
N VAL A 65 1.26 -19.10 6.05
CA VAL A 65 0.50 -19.40 4.83
C VAL A 65 -0.63 -18.38 4.64
N VAL A 66 -1.38 -18.08 5.72
CA VAL A 66 -2.48 -17.12 5.71
C VAL A 66 -1.95 -15.71 5.43
N ARG A 67 -0.87 -15.34 6.11
CA ARG A 67 -0.26 -14.01 5.92
C ARG A 67 0.29 -13.83 4.51
N ASN A 68 0.93 -14.84 3.95
CA ASN A 68 1.48 -14.78 2.59
C ASN A 68 0.35 -14.69 1.55
N ARG A 69 -0.75 -15.42 1.76
CA ARG A 69 -1.93 -15.30 0.89
C ARG A 69 -2.49 -13.88 0.93
N ALA A 70 -2.64 -13.32 2.12
CA ALA A 70 -3.15 -11.96 2.28
C ALA A 70 -2.29 -10.93 1.54
N LYS A 71 -0.96 -11.01 1.69
CA LYS A 71 -0.03 -10.13 0.97
C LYS A 71 -0.15 -10.29 -0.54
N ARG A 72 -0.28 -11.53 -1.01
CA ARG A 72 -0.42 -11.83 -2.43
C ARG A 72 -1.70 -11.24 -3.01
N VAL A 73 -2.81 -11.38 -2.29
CA VAL A 73 -4.10 -10.82 -2.68
C VAL A 73 -4.05 -9.28 -2.72
N MET A 74 -3.44 -8.67 -1.72
CA MET A 74 -3.27 -7.22 -1.66
C MET A 74 -2.41 -6.69 -2.81
N ARG A 75 -1.30 -7.38 -3.14
CA ARG A 75 -0.45 -6.98 -4.26
C ARG A 75 -1.19 -7.06 -5.59
N ALA A 76 -1.95 -8.12 -5.80
CA ALA A 76 -2.73 -8.28 -7.02
C ALA A 76 -3.79 -7.19 -7.14
N ALA A 77 -4.51 -6.89 -6.05
CA ALA A 77 -5.50 -5.82 -6.02
C ALA A 77 -4.86 -4.47 -6.35
N TYR A 78 -3.72 -4.18 -5.75
CA TYR A 78 -3.00 -2.94 -5.99
C TYR A 78 -2.59 -2.79 -7.46
N ARG A 79 -2.01 -3.84 -8.04
CA ARG A 79 -1.60 -3.83 -9.45
C ARG A 79 -2.78 -3.59 -10.38
N ASN A 80 -3.90 -4.24 -10.11
CA ASN A 80 -5.11 -4.07 -10.92
C ASN A 80 -5.64 -2.65 -10.85
N ILE A 81 -5.64 -2.06 -9.66
CA ILE A 81 -6.12 -0.68 -9.46
C ILE A 81 -5.24 0.30 -10.22
N VAL A 82 -3.92 0.24 -10.01
CA VAL A 82 -3.01 1.24 -10.59
C VAL A 82 -2.83 1.09 -12.09
N SER A 83 -3.06 -0.09 -12.66
CA SER A 83 -3.02 -0.27 -14.11
C SER A 83 -4.24 0.33 -14.79
N SER A 84 -5.37 0.40 -14.10
CA SER A 84 -6.60 1.01 -14.63
C SER A 84 -6.68 2.51 -14.33
N LYS A 85 -6.17 2.92 -13.19
CA LYS A 85 -6.32 4.27 -12.67
C LYS A 85 -5.04 4.70 -11.97
N PRO A 86 -4.19 5.50 -12.62
CA PRO A 86 -2.92 5.93 -12.03
C PRO A 86 -3.11 6.68 -10.71
N ILE A 87 -2.20 6.45 -9.78
CA ILE A 87 -2.19 7.16 -8.50
C ILE A 87 -1.07 8.20 -8.47
N LYS A 88 -1.22 9.17 -7.57
CA LYS A 88 -0.21 10.21 -7.34
C LYS A 88 1.08 9.57 -6.87
N THR A 89 2.21 10.15 -7.27
CA THR A 89 3.54 9.66 -6.90
C THR A 89 4.14 10.46 -5.75
N GLY A 90 5.25 9.98 -5.20
CA GLY A 90 5.96 10.64 -4.10
C GLY A 90 5.40 10.29 -2.73
N ASN A 91 4.61 9.25 -2.60
CA ASN A 91 4.00 8.83 -1.35
C ASN A 91 4.64 7.56 -0.80
N LEU A 92 4.61 7.44 0.52
CA LEU A 92 4.93 6.21 1.23
C LEU A 92 3.60 5.56 1.60
N LEU A 93 3.35 4.40 1.04
CA LEU A 93 2.08 3.68 1.23
C LEU A 93 2.31 2.42 2.05
N VAL A 94 1.51 2.23 3.08
CA VAL A 94 1.50 0.97 3.83
C VAL A 94 0.09 0.41 3.79
N ILE A 95 -0.07 -0.79 3.28
CA ILE A 95 -1.35 -1.47 3.18
C ILE A 95 -1.30 -2.68 4.10
N THR A 96 -2.14 -2.67 5.13
CA THR A 96 -2.16 -3.69 6.18
C THR A 96 -3.40 -4.55 6.06
N ALA A 97 -3.20 -5.88 6.09
CA ALA A 97 -4.31 -6.83 6.08
C ALA A 97 -5.07 -6.78 7.41
N ARG A 98 -6.39 -6.80 7.33
CA ARG A 98 -7.27 -6.91 8.49
C ARG A 98 -7.90 -8.29 8.54
N ASP A 99 -8.45 -8.65 9.71
CA ASP A 99 -8.96 -10.01 9.98
C ASP A 99 -9.92 -10.52 8.91
N LYS A 100 -10.81 -9.69 8.44
CA LYS A 100 -11.81 -10.08 7.44
C LYS A 100 -11.24 -10.44 6.07
N ILE A 101 -9.98 -10.12 5.80
CA ILE A 101 -9.33 -10.51 4.55
C ILE A 101 -9.24 -12.02 4.41
N ARG A 102 -9.23 -12.75 5.52
CA ARG A 102 -9.16 -14.22 5.52
C ARG A 102 -10.37 -14.85 4.82
N GLU A 103 -11.52 -14.20 4.91
CA GLU A 103 -12.79 -14.69 4.36
C GLU A 103 -13.17 -13.98 3.05
N ALA A 104 -12.45 -12.93 2.69
CA ALA A 104 -12.75 -12.12 1.53
C ALA A 104 -12.13 -12.73 0.26
N ASP A 105 -12.80 -12.56 -0.87
CA ASP A 105 -12.22 -12.85 -2.17
C ASP A 105 -11.39 -11.67 -2.67
N SER A 106 -10.66 -11.87 -3.76
CA SER A 106 -9.80 -10.83 -4.32
C SER A 106 -10.60 -9.62 -4.81
N ASP A 107 -11.83 -9.83 -5.28
CA ASP A 107 -12.67 -8.74 -5.77
C ASP A 107 -13.08 -7.81 -4.62
N GLN A 108 -13.41 -8.35 -3.46
CA GLN A 108 -13.75 -7.56 -2.30
C GLN A 108 -12.54 -6.74 -1.82
N VAL A 109 -11.38 -7.37 -1.75
CA VAL A 109 -10.14 -6.67 -1.35
C VAL A 109 -9.85 -5.54 -2.32
N GLN A 110 -10.02 -5.76 -3.60
CA GLN A 110 -9.80 -4.73 -4.62
C GLN A 110 -10.79 -3.58 -4.48
N ARG A 111 -12.06 -3.86 -4.25
CA ARG A 111 -13.08 -2.81 -4.02
C ARG A 111 -12.77 -1.99 -2.79
N ASP A 112 -12.39 -2.64 -1.71
CA ASP A 112 -12.05 -1.97 -0.45
C ASP A 112 -10.81 -1.08 -0.62
N MET A 113 -9.78 -1.59 -1.28
CA MET A 113 -8.57 -0.84 -1.55
C MET A 113 -8.83 0.36 -2.47
N ASN A 114 -9.64 0.16 -3.50
CA ASN A 114 -10.03 1.24 -4.41
C ASN A 114 -10.80 2.33 -3.68
N ARG A 115 -11.71 1.95 -2.78
CA ARG A 115 -12.44 2.90 -1.94
C ARG A 115 -11.49 3.70 -1.06
N ALA A 116 -10.52 3.02 -0.43
CA ALA A 116 -9.53 3.68 0.42
C ALA A 116 -8.69 4.68 -0.38
N PHE A 117 -8.24 4.30 -1.56
CA PHE A 117 -7.45 5.19 -2.41
C PHE A 117 -8.26 6.41 -2.85
N ASN A 118 -9.54 6.22 -3.16
CA ASN A 118 -10.42 7.33 -3.52
C ASN A 118 -10.65 8.29 -2.34
N LYS A 119 -10.92 7.74 -1.15
CA LYS A 119 -11.12 8.55 0.06
C LYS A 119 -9.87 9.29 0.50
N LEU A 120 -8.69 8.73 0.24
CA LEU A 120 -7.40 9.36 0.55
C LEU A 120 -6.93 10.28 -0.58
N GLU A 121 -7.72 10.43 -1.63
CA GLU A 121 -7.42 11.28 -2.79
C GLU A 121 -6.08 10.91 -3.46
N LEU A 122 -5.80 9.60 -3.56
CA LEU A 122 -4.56 9.10 -4.15
C LEU A 122 -4.60 9.05 -5.68
N PHE A 123 -5.77 9.00 -6.29
CA PHE A 123 -5.88 8.97 -7.75
C PHE A 123 -5.53 10.33 -8.36
N LYS A 124 -4.86 10.25 -9.50
CA LYS A 124 -4.57 11.46 -10.28
C LYS A 124 -5.82 12.10 -10.85
#